data_bcf16a724ceb1b756c0e9aa477a0e1be
#
_entry.id   bcf16a724ceb1b756c0e9aa477a0e1be
#
_cell.length_a   1.000
_cell.length_b   1.000
_cell.length_c   1.000
_cell.angle_alpha   90.00
_cell.angle_beta   90.00
_cell.angle_gamma   90.00
#
_symmetry.space_group_name_H-M   'P 1'
#
loop_
_entity.id
_entity.type
_entity.pdbx_description
1 polymer ?
#
loop_
_entity_poly.entity_id
_entity_poly.type
_entity_poly.pdbx_seq_one_letter_code
_entity_poly.pdbx_strand_id
1 'polypeptide(L)'
;MEQRPSALLRLAAPLRSLLQRFIDLSLIAAGFGLMLVGKIDALLIDRMRGEVTNAVAPIVTALSQPLATISEAIVTVKGLSTIREENIRLAQENANLKQWLLVARKLQAENVALHALLSSVDDRKPRYITARVVAGTRGAFANSFVINAGSGDNVRKGQAVLNDQGFVGRVSVVAKHSARVLLANDINSRVPIIIENTRTRGILAGSNTNRPKLMHLPPNARVTTSERVVTSGHGGVFPPGLPVGVVASVNEGGVEVKLFANYYKMEFVRVADYGLSGFVDTSAVAPGAGGKAEKRR
;
A
#
# COMPACT_ATOMS: atom_id res chain seq x y z
N MET A 1 39.98 114.24 -36.46
CA MET A 1 39.19 113.96 -35.22
C MET A 1 39.70 112.68 -34.58
N GLU A 2 40.51 112.89 -33.62
CA GLU A 2 41.14 111.81 -32.80
C GLU A 2 40.10 111.12 -31.93
N GLN A 3 40.10 109.80 -31.92
CA GLN A 3 39.49 109.03 -30.80
C GLN A 3 40.58 108.24 -30.10
N ARG A 4 40.79 108.54 -28.83
CA ARG A 4 41.71 107.91 -27.92
C ARG A 4 41.21 106.53 -27.51
N PRO A 5 42.04 105.48 -27.50
CA PRO A 5 41.61 104.18 -26.97
C PRO A 5 41.53 104.17 -25.42
N SER A 6 40.45 103.63 -24.88
CA SER A 6 40.06 103.60 -23.49
C SER A 6 41.02 102.78 -22.62
N ALA A 7 41.35 103.31 -21.46
CA ALA A 7 42.27 102.81 -20.47
C ALA A 7 41.88 101.44 -19.82
N LEU A 8 40.75 100.85 -20.20
CA LEU A 8 40.25 99.63 -19.68
C LEU A 8 40.94 98.35 -20.19
N LEU A 9 41.65 98.45 -21.34
CA LEU A 9 42.37 97.29 -21.90
C LEU A 9 43.75 97.04 -21.28
N ARG A 10 44.31 97.99 -20.49
CA ARG A 10 45.63 97.78 -19.82
C ARG A 10 45.56 97.09 -18.44
N LEU A 11 44.38 96.95 -17.79
CA LEU A 11 44.22 96.26 -16.51
C LEU A 11 43.85 94.77 -16.67
N ALA A 12 43.46 94.36 -17.89
CA ALA A 12 43.05 92.98 -18.12
C ALA A 12 44.26 91.98 -18.29
N ALA A 13 45.41 92.49 -18.67
CA ALA A 13 46.59 91.65 -18.95
C ALA A 13 47.21 91.06 -17.69
N PRO A 14 47.42 91.81 -16.57
CA PRO A 14 47.98 91.19 -15.35
C PRO A 14 46.99 90.24 -14.62
N LEU A 15 45.66 90.52 -14.78
CA LEU A 15 44.66 89.66 -14.14
C LEU A 15 44.59 88.24 -14.80
N ARG A 16 44.76 88.19 -16.11
CA ARG A 16 44.78 86.93 -16.86
C ARG A 16 46.00 86.08 -16.52
N SER A 17 47.15 86.69 -16.34
CA SER A 17 48.37 85.92 -15.91
C SER A 17 48.33 85.45 -14.46
N LEU A 18 47.68 86.20 -13.60
CA LEU A 18 47.42 85.70 -12.20
C LEU A 18 46.41 84.54 -12.17
N LEU A 19 45.33 84.70 -12.98
CA LEU A 19 44.33 83.62 -13.06
C LEU A 19 44.93 82.34 -13.68
N GLN A 20 45.79 82.45 -14.70
CA GLN A 20 46.50 81.25 -15.22
C GLN A 20 47.43 80.63 -14.19
N ARG A 21 48.20 81.43 -13.46
CA ARG A 21 49.09 80.92 -12.39
C ARG A 21 48.28 80.24 -11.29
N PHE A 22 47.09 80.74 -10.93
CA PHE A 22 46.22 80.13 -9.94
C PHE A 22 45.64 78.77 -10.44
N ILE A 23 45.28 78.72 -11.70
CA ILE A 23 44.80 77.49 -12.33
C ILE A 23 45.90 76.46 -12.39
N ASP A 24 47.12 76.84 -12.81
CA ASP A 24 48.25 75.88 -12.84
C ASP A 24 48.65 75.42 -11.43
N LEU A 25 48.63 76.32 -10.44
CA LEU A 25 48.92 75.93 -9.05
C LEU A 25 47.83 75.03 -8.47
N SER A 26 46.57 75.33 -8.82
CA SER A 26 45.45 74.48 -8.37
C SER A 26 45.47 73.06 -9.01
N LEU A 27 45.88 72.96 -10.27
CA LEU A 27 46.05 71.72 -10.98
C LEU A 27 47.20 70.89 -10.42
N ILE A 28 48.33 71.55 -10.07
CA ILE A 28 49.45 70.89 -9.39
C ILE A 28 49.04 70.43 -7.98
N ALA A 29 48.33 71.27 -7.24
CA ALA A 29 47.83 70.92 -5.92
C ALA A 29 46.80 69.76 -5.99
N ALA A 30 45.92 69.78 -6.99
CA ALA A 30 44.96 68.67 -7.25
C ALA A 30 45.71 67.39 -7.65
N GLY A 31 46.72 67.48 -8.49
CA GLY A 31 47.56 66.33 -8.86
C GLY A 31 48.32 65.74 -7.65
N PHE A 32 48.84 66.62 -6.84
CA PHE A 32 49.53 66.18 -5.59
C PHE A 32 48.55 65.60 -4.57
N GLY A 33 47.35 66.17 -4.48
CA GLY A 33 46.25 65.63 -3.68
C GLY A 33 45.82 64.24 -4.17
N LEU A 34 45.68 64.06 -5.47
CA LEU A 34 45.38 62.77 -6.07
C LEU A 34 46.49 61.75 -5.89
N MET A 35 47.73 62.18 -5.93
CA MET A 35 48.92 61.34 -5.66
C MET A 35 49.03 60.94 -4.19
N LEU A 36 48.63 61.81 -3.26
CA LEU A 36 48.53 61.51 -1.84
C LEU A 36 47.37 60.55 -1.54
N VAL A 37 46.23 60.73 -2.19
CA VAL A 37 45.09 59.80 -2.07
C VAL A 37 45.43 58.44 -2.66
N GLY A 38 46.22 58.40 -3.75
CA GLY A 38 46.69 57.15 -4.36
C GLY A 38 47.77 56.40 -3.47
N LYS A 39 48.38 57.11 -2.51
CA LYS A 39 49.37 56.54 -1.59
C LYS A 39 48.79 56.24 -0.19
N ILE A 40 47.47 56.41 -0.03
CA ILE A 40 46.83 55.97 1.20
C ILE A 40 46.81 54.41 1.15
N ASP A 41 47.64 53.84 1.99
CA ASP A 41 47.93 52.44 2.13
C ASP A 41 46.67 51.56 2.03
N ALA A 42 46.80 50.51 1.26
CA ALA A 42 45.81 49.41 1.22
C ALA A 42 45.42 48.91 2.62
N LEU A 43 46.30 49.12 3.59
CA LEU A 43 46.09 48.82 5.00
C LEU A 43 45.00 49.66 5.68
N LEU A 44 44.78 50.91 5.25
CA LEU A 44 43.72 51.77 5.78
C LEU A 44 42.37 51.43 5.19
N ILE A 45 42.31 51.00 3.94
CA ILE A 45 41.11 50.54 3.27
C ILE A 45 40.65 49.19 3.84
N ASP A 46 41.60 48.29 4.16
CA ASP A 46 41.28 47.03 4.80
C ASP A 46 40.84 47.17 6.27
N ARG A 47 41.41 48.14 6.99
CA ARG A 47 40.91 48.48 8.35
C ARG A 47 39.49 49.07 8.34
N MET A 48 39.23 49.99 7.41
CA MET A 48 37.88 50.53 7.27
C MET A 48 36.86 49.48 6.76
N ARG A 49 37.27 48.57 5.90
CA ARG A 49 36.45 47.41 5.52
C ARG A 49 36.15 46.48 6.71
N GLY A 50 37.17 46.21 7.54
CA GLY A 50 37.00 45.40 8.74
C GLY A 50 36.03 46.03 9.77
N GLU A 51 36.16 47.33 9.99
CA GLU A 51 35.30 48.07 10.92
C GLU A 51 33.85 48.16 10.44
N VAL A 52 33.64 48.40 9.12
CA VAL A 52 32.29 48.41 8.50
C VAL A 52 31.69 47.02 8.52
N THR A 53 32.48 45.99 8.25
CA THR A 53 31.98 44.58 8.26
C THR A 53 31.63 44.18 9.68
N ASN A 54 32.41 44.55 10.68
CA ASN A 54 32.12 44.28 12.07
C ASN A 54 30.91 45.07 12.61
N ALA A 55 30.67 46.28 12.12
CA ALA A 55 29.50 47.08 12.49
C ALA A 55 28.21 46.60 11.81
N VAL A 56 28.30 46.05 10.62
CA VAL A 56 27.13 45.57 9.81
C VAL A 56 26.81 44.11 10.11
N ALA A 57 27.80 43.29 10.45
CA ALA A 57 27.59 41.88 10.73
C ALA A 57 26.53 41.64 11.84
N PRO A 58 26.48 42.33 12.96
CA PRO A 58 25.44 42.09 13.97
C PRO A 58 24.06 42.56 13.52
N ILE A 59 23.98 43.53 12.62
CA ILE A 59 22.69 44.02 12.09
C ILE A 59 22.12 43.01 11.10
N VAL A 60 22.95 42.43 10.23
CA VAL A 60 22.51 41.38 9.25
C VAL A 60 22.13 40.10 9.99
N THR A 61 22.86 39.70 11.02
CA THR A 61 22.50 38.52 11.83
C THR A 61 21.23 38.76 12.67
N ALA A 62 21.04 39.98 13.19
CA ALA A 62 19.80 40.33 13.89
C ALA A 62 18.57 40.40 12.99
N LEU A 63 18.72 40.73 11.70
CA LEU A 63 17.63 40.76 10.73
C LEU A 63 17.31 39.39 10.16
N SER A 64 18.28 38.47 10.13
CA SER A 64 18.07 37.10 9.58
C SER A 64 17.51 36.13 10.61
N GLN A 65 17.68 36.36 11.90
CA GLN A 65 17.14 35.49 12.97
C GLN A 65 15.60 35.43 13.03
N PRO A 66 14.83 36.52 12.88
CA PRO A 66 13.36 36.40 12.93
C PRO A 66 12.73 35.61 11.78
N LEU A 67 13.40 35.52 10.63
CA LEU A 67 12.86 34.75 9.49
C LEU A 67 12.99 33.22 9.70
N ALA A 68 14.06 32.76 10.33
CA ALA A 68 14.25 31.36 10.66
C ALA A 68 13.25 30.93 11.75
N THR A 69 13.04 31.77 12.78
CA THR A 69 12.09 31.47 13.87
C THR A 69 10.63 31.45 13.40
N ILE A 70 10.27 32.29 12.43
CA ILE A 70 8.91 32.31 11.84
C ILE A 70 8.68 31.05 11.00
N SER A 71 9.67 30.60 10.22
CA SER A 71 9.54 29.37 9.43
C SER A 71 9.42 28.11 10.32
N GLU A 72 10.17 28.02 11.40
CA GLU A 72 10.03 26.93 12.39
C GLU A 72 8.69 26.98 13.13
N ALA A 73 8.20 28.16 13.48
CA ALA A 73 6.88 28.32 14.10
C ALA A 73 5.76 27.88 13.14
N ILE A 74 5.83 28.22 11.84
CA ILE A 74 4.84 27.79 10.85
C ILE A 74 4.88 26.27 10.64
N VAL A 75 6.06 25.66 10.60
CA VAL A 75 6.20 24.20 10.49
C VAL A 75 5.64 23.52 11.74
N THR A 76 5.91 24.06 12.93
CA THR A 76 5.40 23.51 14.18
C THR A 76 3.86 23.63 14.28
N VAL A 77 3.28 24.76 13.88
CA VAL A 77 1.82 24.95 13.88
C VAL A 77 1.14 24.05 12.85
N LYS A 78 1.72 23.89 11.65
CA LYS A 78 1.22 22.92 10.67
C LYS A 78 1.34 21.48 11.17
N GLY A 79 2.44 21.13 11.83
CA GLY A 79 2.61 19.82 12.45
C GLY A 79 1.56 19.56 13.55
N LEU A 80 1.26 20.54 14.38
CA LEU A 80 0.23 20.41 15.43
C LEU A 80 -1.19 20.27 14.86
N SER A 81 -1.53 20.97 13.77
CA SER A 81 -2.83 20.81 13.12
C SER A 81 -3.00 19.41 12.50
N THR A 82 -1.95 18.91 11.83
CA THR A 82 -1.96 17.57 11.25
C THR A 82 -2.09 16.47 12.32
N ILE A 83 -1.34 16.60 13.41
CA ILE A 83 -1.44 15.67 14.55
C ILE A 83 -2.84 15.71 15.18
N ARG A 84 -3.44 16.89 15.27
CA ARG A 84 -4.79 17.04 15.83
C ARG A 84 -5.85 16.43 14.92
N GLU A 85 -5.76 16.65 13.61
CA GLU A 85 -6.64 16.03 12.61
C GLU A 85 -6.50 14.51 12.62
N GLU A 86 -5.27 14.01 12.69
CA GLU A 86 -5.01 12.57 12.76
C GLU A 86 -5.52 11.97 14.07
N ASN A 87 -5.39 12.68 15.19
CA ASN A 87 -5.94 12.23 16.48
C ASN A 87 -7.46 12.16 16.45
N ILE A 88 -8.13 13.15 15.85
CA ILE A 88 -9.58 13.14 15.66
C ILE A 88 -10.00 11.98 14.76
N ARG A 89 -9.29 11.76 13.65
CA ARG A 89 -9.53 10.64 12.73
C ARG A 89 -9.38 9.30 13.44
N LEU A 90 -8.27 9.11 14.15
CA LEU A 90 -8.02 7.88 14.92
C LEU A 90 -9.05 7.66 16.02
N ALA A 91 -9.48 8.72 16.69
CA ALA A 91 -10.56 8.64 17.68
C ALA A 91 -11.89 8.20 17.04
N GLN A 92 -12.23 8.72 15.86
CA GLN A 92 -13.41 8.32 15.10
C GLN A 92 -13.31 6.87 14.60
N GLU A 93 -12.16 6.47 14.05
CA GLU A 93 -11.92 5.08 13.65
C GLU A 93 -12.03 4.13 14.85
N ASN A 94 -11.48 4.51 16.00
CA ASN A 94 -11.59 3.72 17.23
C ASN A 94 -13.03 3.60 17.71
N ALA A 95 -13.81 4.69 17.64
CA ALA A 95 -15.23 4.67 17.97
C ALA A 95 -16.01 3.74 17.02
N ASN A 96 -15.76 3.83 15.71
CA ASN A 96 -16.37 2.97 14.71
C ASN A 96 -15.99 1.49 14.94
N LEU A 97 -14.72 1.19 15.19
CA LEU A 97 -14.27 -0.16 15.48
C LEU A 97 -14.93 -0.73 16.73
N LYS A 98 -15.11 0.08 17.78
CA LYS A 98 -15.85 -0.32 18.99
C LYS A 98 -17.31 -0.64 18.69
N GLN A 99 -17.97 0.16 17.86
CA GLN A 99 -19.35 -0.13 17.42
C GLN A 99 -19.42 -1.44 16.63
N TRP A 100 -18.51 -1.65 15.67
CA TRP A 100 -18.44 -2.90 14.93
C TRP A 100 -18.19 -4.10 15.83
N LEU A 101 -17.35 -3.95 16.85
CA LEU A 101 -17.11 -5.01 17.83
C LEU A 101 -18.36 -5.38 18.62
N LEU A 102 -19.17 -4.37 19.02
CA LEU A 102 -20.43 -4.62 19.71
C LEU A 102 -21.44 -5.34 18.82
N VAL A 103 -21.57 -4.90 17.55
CA VAL A 103 -22.45 -5.56 16.57
C VAL A 103 -22.01 -6.99 16.33
N ALA A 104 -20.69 -7.22 16.14
CA ALA A 104 -20.15 -8.57 15.95
C ALA A 104 -20.42 -9.49 17.16
N ARG A 105 -20.24 -8.99 18.39
CA ARG A 105 -20.54 -9.74 19.61
C ARG A 105 -22.04 -10.06 19.72
N LYS A 106 -22.92 -9.11 19.38
CA LYS A 106 -24.37 -9.33 19.36
C LYS A 106 -24.74 -10.43 18.36
N LEU A 107 -24.27 -10.32 17.12
CA LEU A 107 -24.51 -11.32 16.08
C LEU A 107 -23.93 -12.70 16.46
N GLN A 108 -22.79 -12.74 17.11
CA GLN A 108 -22.22 -13.99 17.61
C GLN A 108 -23.09 -14.62 18.70
N ALA A 109 -23.60 -13.83 19.63
CA ALA A 109 -24.50 -14.31 20.67
C ALA A 109 -25.83 -14.82 20.08
N GLU A 110 -26.43 -14.09 19.13
CA GLU A 110 -27.64 -14.52 18.40
C GLU A 110 -27.36 -15.83 17.63
N ASN A 111 -26.21 -15.94 16.97
CA ASN A 111 -25.84 -17.15 16.24
C ASN A 111 -25.72 -18.37 17.18
N VAL A 112 -25.04 -18.21 18.32
CA VAL A 112 -24.92 -19.27 19.34
C VAL A 112 -26.31 -19.65 19.88
N ALA A 113 -27.18 -18.69 20.15
CA ALA A 113 -28.54 -18.96 20.61
C ALA A 113 -29.37 -19.73 19.57
N LEU A 114 -29.29 -19.31 18.29
CA LEU A 114 -29.96 -20.01 17.20
C LEU A 114 -29.42 -21.44 17.00
N HIS A 115 -28.12 -21.65 17.10
CA HIS A 115 -27.53 -22.99 17.04
C HIS A 115 -27.97 -23.86 18.21
N ALA A 116 -28.06 -23.30 19.41
CA ALA A 116 -28.56 -24.03 20.58
C ALA A 116 -30.02 -24.48 20.41
N LEU A 117 -30.88 -23.60 19.84
CA LEU A 117 -32.28 -23.95 19.57
C LEU A 117 -32.45 -25.02 18.48
N LEU A 118 -31.55 -25.03 17.49
CA LEU A 118 -31.58 -26.00 16.40
C LEU A 118 -30.97 -27.35 16.79
N SER A 119 -30.50 -27.55 18.02
CA SER A 119 -29.72 -28.73 18.45
C SER A 119 -28.59 -29.04 17.45
N SER A 120 -28.16 -28.03 16.74
CA SER A 120 -27.26 -28.16 15.60
C SER A 120 -25.80 -28.19 16.06
N VAL A 121 -25.22 -29.27 15.75
CA VAL A 121 -23.85 -29.73 15.83
C VAL A 121 -22.79 -28.63 15.67
N ASP A 122 -21.98 -28.51 16.73
CA ASP A 122 -20.54 -28.51 16.66
C ASP A 122 -19.92 -27.43 15.75
N ASP A 123 -19.94 -26.22 16.28
CA ASP A 123 -19.07 -25.14 15.81
C ASP A 123 -17.63 -25.43 16.26
N ARG A 124 -17.07 -26.54 15.75
CA ARG A 124 -15.67 -26.89 16.01
C ARG A 124 -14.80 -25.76 15.49
N LYS A 125 -14.14 -25.07 16.39
CA LYS A 125 -13.13 -24.10 16.03
C LYS A 125 -12.10 -24.79 15.13
N PRO A 126 -11.86 -24.28 13.93
CA PRO A 126 -10.90 -24.91 13.02
C PRO A 126 -9.52 -24.95 13.64
N ARG A 127 -8.86 -26.08 13.49
CA ARG A 127 -7.45 -26.22 13.83
C ARG A 127 -6.63 -25.77 12.61
N TYR A 128 -5.73 -24.83 12.80
CA TYR A 128 -4.88 -24.34 11.73
C TYR A 128 -3.47 -24.90 11.83
N ILE A 129 -2.95 -25.38 10.70
CA ILE A 129 -1.56 -25.81 10.54
C ILE A 129 -0.91 -24.79 9.61
N THR A 130 0.04 -24.01 10.11
CA THR A 130 0.79 -23.04 9.29
C THR A 130 1.91 -23.77 8.58
N ALA A 131 2.01 -23.60 7.28
CA ALA A 131 3.02 -24.22 6.44
C ALA A 131 3.63 -23.22 5.46
N ARG A 132 4.90 -23.43 5.13
CA ARG A 132 5.62 -22.64 4.14
C ARG A 132 5.47 -23.27 2.76
N VAL A 133 5.28 -22.43 1.74
CA VAL A 133 5.30 -22.87 0.35
C VAL A 133 6.76 -23.10 -0.08
N VAL A 134 7.07 -24.32 -0.52
CA VAL A 134 8.43 -24.75 -0.87
C VAL A 134 8.66 -24.71 -2.37
N ALA A 135 7.65 -25.13 -3.14
CA ALA A 135 7.72 -25.18 -4.60
C ALA A 135 6.35 -24.92 -5.21
N GLY A 136 6.31 -24.29 -6.38
CA GLY A 136 5.08 -24.04 -7.11
C GLY A 136 5.19 -24.42 -8.57
N THR A 137 4.20 -25.13 -9.09
CA THR A 137 4.04 -25.42 -10.51
C THR A 137 2.89 -24.55 -11.03
N ARG A 138 3.21 -23.70 -11.99
CA ARG A 138 2.24 -22.88 -12.70
C ARG A 138 2.46 -23.09 -14.19
N GLY A 139 1.47 -23.60 -14.87
CA GLY A 139 1.54 -23.88 -16.29
C GLY A 139 0.17 -24.12 -16.88
N ALA A 140 0.14 -24.37 -18.19
CA ALA A 140 -1.10 -24.60 -18.92
C ALA A 140 -1.93 -25.80 -18.40
N PHE A 141 -1.27 -26.75 -17.74
CA PHE A 141 -1.92 -28.02 -17.34
C PHE A 141 -2.17 -28.15 -15.83
N ALA A 142 -1.45 -27.43 -14.99
CA ALA A 142 -1.63 -27.54 -13.54
C ALA A 142 -1.16 -26.30 -12.82
N ASN A 143 -2.00 -25.83 -11.88
CA ASN A 143 -1.68 -24.79 -10.94
C ASN A 143 -1.70 -25.38 -9.52
N SER A 144 -0.52 -25.71 -9.02
CA SER A 144 -0.37 -26.30 -7.69
C SER A 144 0.91 -25.82 -7.01
N PHE A 145 0.96 -25.96 -5.69
CA PHE A 145 2.19 -25.78 -4.95
C PHE A 145 2.38 -26.88 -3.89
N VAL A 146 3.59 -26.99 -3.38
CA VAL A 146 3.98 -27.92 -2.35
C VAL A 146 4.27 -27.13 -1.08
N ILE A 147 3.74 -27.61 0.04
CA ILE A 147 3.98 -27.07 1.39
C ILE A 147 4.84 -28.03 2.19
N ASN A 148 5.59 -27.48 3.16
CA ASN A 148 6.44 -28.23 4.09
C ASN A 148 5.67 -28.79 5.29
N ALA A 149 4.44 -29.19 5.11
CA ALA A 149 3.63 -29.84 6.12
C ALA A 149 2.93 -31.05 5.49
N GLY A 150 2.91 -32.17 6.20
CA GLY A 150 2.41 -33.43 5.71
C GLY A 150 1.57 -34.20 6.71
N SER A 151 1.45 -35.53 6.53
CA SER A 151 0.69 -36.37 7.43
C SER A 151 1.27 -36.39 8.86
N GLY A 152 2.57 -36.17 9.02
CA GLY A 152 3.21 -35.98 10.32
C GLY A 152 2.69 -34.78 11.10
N ASP A 153 2.21 -33.75 10.39
CA ASP A 153 1.64 -32.52 10.96
C ASP A 153 0.11 -32.54 11.00
N ASN A 154 -0.51 -33.72 10.83
CA ASN A 154 -1.97 -33.91 10.70
C ASN A 154 -2.62 -33.27 9.46
N VAL A 155 -1.84 -33.02 8.41
CA VAL A 155 -2.39 -32.61 7.12
C VAL A 155 -3.06 -33.81 6.45
N ARG A 156 -4.29 -33.61 5.96
CA ARG A 156 -5.08 -34.64 5.28
C ARG A 156 -5.52 -34.15 3.91
N LYS A 157 -5.72 -35.11 3.00
CA LYS A 157 -6.29 -34.83 1.67
C LYS A 157 -7.69 -34.21 1.82
N GLY A 158 -7.98 -33.21 1.01
CA GLY A 158 -9.27 -32.50 1.00
C GLY A 158 -9.33 -31.27 1.89
N GLN A 159 -8.43 -31.10 2.86
CA GLN A 159 -8.43 -29.93 3.74
C GLN A 159 -8.29 -28.63 2.94
N ALA A 160 -9.00 -27.60 3.42
CA ALA A 160 -8.93 -26.26 2.85
C ALA A 160 -7.58 -25.58 3.17
N VAL A 161 -7.06 -24.88 2.20
CA VAL A 161 -5.84 -24.07 2.37
C VAL A 161 -6.19 -22.60 2.18
N LEU A 162 -5.76 -21.78 3.13
CA LEU A 162 -6.08 -20.37 3.25
C LEU A 162 -4.78 -19.55 3.32
N ASN A 163 -4.85 -18.31 2.90
CA ASN A 163 -3.87 -17.29 3.27
C ASN A 163 -4.54 -16.16 4.07
N ASP A 164 -3.87 -15.02 4.22
CA ASP A 164 -4.37 -13.80 4.86
C ASP A 164 -5.58 -13.18 4.14
N GLN A 165 -5.69 -13.40 2.83
CA GLN A 165 -6.72 -12.81 1.98
C GLN A 165 -7.94 -13.71 1.78
N GLY A 166 -7.77 -15.05 1.92
CA GLY A 166 -8.89 -15.98 1.78
C GLY A 166 -8.51 -17.37 1.31
N PHE A 167 -9.44 -18.02 0.65
CA PHE A 167 -9.32 -19.39 0.15
C PHE A 167 -8.33 -19.48 -1.01
N VAL A 168 -7.34 -20.33 -0.84
CA VAL A 168 -6.28 -20.57 -1.81
C VAL A 168 -6.56 -21.81 -2.66
N GLY A 169 -6.99 -22.89 -2.02
CA GLY A 169 -7.18 -24.17 -2.68
C GLY A 169 -7.41 -25.31 -1.70
N ARG A 170 -7.12 -26.53 -2.12
CA ARG A 170 -7.27 -27.72 -1.29
C ARG A 170 -6.04 -28.63 -1.34
N VAL A 171 -5.81 -29.35 -0.28
CA VAL A 171 -4.79 -30.40 -0.25
C VAL A 171 -5.21 -31.55 -1.19
N SER A 172 -4.39 -31.86 -2.20
CA SER A 172 -4.66 -32.90 -3.19
C SER A 172 -3.90 -34.21 -2.94
N VAL A 173 -2.62 -34.09 -2.55
CA VAL A 173 -1.76 -35.24 -2.22
C VAL A 173 -1.02 -34.94 -0.95
N VAL A 174 -0.87 -35.94 -0.09
CA VAL A 174 -0.17 -35.82 1.19
C VAL A 174 0.94 -36.86 1.25
N ALA A 175 2.15 -36.41 1.58
CA ALA A 175 3.31 -37.21 1.93
C ALA A 175 3.61 -37.04 3.42
N LYS A 176 4.65 -37.69 3.95
CA LYS A 176 4.98 -37.66 5.37
C LYS A 176 5.33 -36.26 5.88
N HIS A 177 6.14 -35.50 5.13
CA HIS A 177 6.66 -34.17 5.52
C HIS A 177 6.27 -33.06 4.55
N SER A 178 5.44 -33.35 3.56
CA SER A 178 4.98 -32.37 2.59
C SER A 178 3.60 -32.70 2.07
N ALA A 179 2.91 -31.68 1.52
CA ALA A 179 1.65 -31.89 0.83
C ALA A 179 1.57 -31.03 -0.41
N ARG A 180 0.85 -31.53 -1.42
CA ARG A 180 0.55 -30.77 -2.62
C ARG A 180 -0.83 -30.13 -2.49
N VAL A 181 -0.90 -28.85 -2.79
CA VAL A 181 -2.11 -28.05 -2.78
C VAL A 181 -2.52 -27.76 -4.21
N LEU A 182 -3.74 -28.11 -4.59
CA LEU A 182 -4.38 -27.75 -5.84
C LEU A 182 -5.02 -26.37 -5.67
N LEU A 183 -4.65 -25.43 -6.52
CA LEU A 183 -5.16 -24.07 -6.43
C LEU A 183 -6.61 -23.94 -6.89
N ALA A 184 -7.32 -22.94 -6.41
CA ALA A 184 -8.72 -22.71 -6.80
C ALA A 184 -8.87 -22.33 -8.28
N ASN A 185 -7.84 -21.78 -8.91
CA ASN A 185 -7.83 -21.46 -10.33
C ASN A 185 -7.37 -22.61 -11.24
N ASP A 186 -6.92 -23.75 -10.68
CA ASP A 186 -6.52 -24.91 -11.47
C ASP A 186 -7.70 -25.48 -12.28
N ILE A 187 -7.45 -25.92 -13.52
CA ILE A 187 -8.49 -26.44 -14.41
C ILE A 187 -9.25 -27.65 -13.83
N ASN A 188 -8.60 -28.41 -12.93
CA ASN A 188 -9.20 -29.54 -12.23
C ASN A 188 -9.88 -29.14 -10.91
N SER A 189 -9.80 -27.88 -10.55
CA SER A 189 -10.41 -27.38 -9.32
C SER A 189 -11.90 -27.14 -9.50
N ARG A 190 -12.69 -27.68 -8.57
CA ARG A 190 -14.13 -27.47 -8.46
C ARG A 190 -14.43 -27.14 -7.01
N VAL A 191 -14.83 -25.91 -6.74
CA VAL A 191 -15.09 -25.42 -5.38
C VAL A 191 -16.57 -25.07 -5.27
N PRO A 192 -17.35 -25.77 -4.41
CA PRO A 192 -18.72 -25.40 -4.14
C PRO A 192 -18.78 -24.03 -3.45
N ILE A 193 -19.49 -23.09 -4.07
CA ILE A 193 -19.59 -21.70 -3.60
C ILE A 193 -21.05 -21.27 -3.40
N ILE A 194 -21.18 -20.16 -2.70
CA ILE A 194 -22.41 -19.39 -2.60
C ILE A 194 -22.09 -17.91 -2.80
N ILE A 195 -22.95 -17.22 -3.52
CA ILE A 195 -22.90 -15.75 -3.63
C ILE A 195 -23.55 -15.20 -2.37
N GLU A 196 -22.83 -14.38 -1.61
CA GLU A 196 -23.20 -14.03 -0.24
C GLU A 196 -24.54 -13.31 -0.14
N ASN A 197 -24.80 -12.34 -1.01
CA ASN A 197 -26.02 -11.53 -0.98
C ASN A 197 -27.25 -12.30 -1.43
N THR A 198 -27.17 -12.95 -2.60
CA THR A 198 -28.30 -13.64 -3.22
C THR A 198 -28.49 -15.07 -2.73
N ARG A 199 -27.54 -15.58 -1.92
CA ARG A 199 -27.48 -16.99 -1.47
C ARG A 199 -27.51 -18.00 -2.62
N THR A 200 -27.19 -17.54 -3.82
CA THR A 200 -27.15 -18.37 -5.02
C THR A 200 -25.99 -19.33 -4.96
N ARG A 201 -26.27 -20.62 -5.11
CA ARG A 201 -25.26 -21.69 -5.12
C ARG A 201 -24.69 -21.87 -6.51
N GLY A 202 -23.41 -22.23 -6.58
CA GLY A 202 -22.72 -22.56 -7.82
C GLY A 202 -21.44 -23.33 -7.55
N ILE A 203 -20.74 -23.65 -8.62
CA ILE A 203 -19.42 -24.28 -8.57
C ILE A 203 -18.42 -23.33 -9.22
N LEU A 204 -17.40 -22.95 -8.49
CA LEU A 204 -16.26 -22.25 -9.04
C LEU A 204 -15.38 -23.26 -9.76
N ALA A 205 -15.29 -23.16 -11.08
CA ALA A 205 -14.44 -23.97 -11.93
C ALA A 205 -13.18 -23.19 -12.30
N GLY A 206 -12.03 -23.72 -11.95
CA GLY A 206 -10.76 -23.17 -12.39
C GLY A 206 -10.59 -23.27 -13.89
N SER A 207 -9.84 -22.33 -14.45
CA SER A 207 -9.59 -22.19 -15.90
C SER A 207 -8.09 -22.00 -16.21
N ASN A 208 -7.21 -22.25 -15.25
CA ASN A 208 -5.78 -21.92 -15.27
C ASN A 208 -5.48 -20.42 -15.52
N THR A 209 -6.49 -19.56 -15.40
CA THR A 209 -6.36 -18.12 -15.47
C THR A 209 -6.57 -17.50 -14.10
N ASN A 210 -6.36 -16.19 -13.96
CA ASN A 210 -6.67 -15.46 -12.73
C ASN A 210 -8.17 -15.19 -12.53
N ARG A 211 -9.01 -15.63 -13.47
CA ARG A 211 -10.46 -15.44 -13.47
C ARG A 211 -11.19 -16.76 -13.71
N PRO A 212 -11.30 -17.63 -12.70
CA PRO A 212 -12.11 -18.82 -12.78
C PRO A 212 -13.59 -18.46 -12.99
N LYS A 213 -14.36 -19.39 -13.58
CA LYS A 213 -15.75 -19.19 -13.94
C LYS A 213 -16.70 -19.87 -12.95
N LEU A 214 -17.86 -19.26 -12.74
CA LEU A 214 -18.95 -19.92 -12.03
C LEU A 214 -19.73 -20.81 -13.01
N MET A 215 -19.97 -22.04 -12.58
CA MET A 215 -20.76 -23.04 -13.30
C MET A 215 -21.94 -23.49 -12.44
N HIS A 216 -22.93 -24.11 -13.10
CA HIS A 216 -24.11 -24.68 -12.45
C HIS A 216 -24.89 -23.65 -11.59
N LEU A 217 -24.97 -22.42 -12.09
CA LEU A 217 -25.87 -21.43 -11.53
C LEU A 217 -27.31 -21.76 -11.91
N PRO A 218 -28.29 -21.54 -11.01
CA PRO A 218 -29.72 -21.66 -11.38
C PRO A 218 -30.09 -20.75 -12.55
N PRO A 219 -31.01 -21.13 -13.41
CA PRO A 219 -31.40 -20.34 -14.61
C PRO A 219 -31.86 -18.92 -14.28
N ASN A 220 -32.47 -18.72 -13.10
CA ASN A 220 -32.97 -17.42 -12.64
C ASN A 220 -32.03 -16.71 -11.67
N ALA A 221 -30.77 -17.12 -11.64
CA ALA A 221 -29.79 -16.50 -10.75
C ALA A 221 -29.53 -15.03 -11.16
N ARG A 222 -29.83 -14.11 -10.28
CA ARG A 222 -29.43 -12.72 -10.43
C ARG A 222 -28.07 -12.53 -9.81
N VAL A 223 -27.05 -12.44 -10.66
CA VAL A 223 -25.68 -12.22 -10.23
C VAL A 223 -25.23 -10.85 -10.72
N THR A 224 -24.72 -10.04 -9.80
CA THR A 224 -24.18 -8.71 -10.12
C THR A 224 -22.68 -8.64 -9.87
N THR A 225 -22.02 -7.71 -10.55
CA THR A 225 -20.59 -7.45 -10.34
C THR A 225 -20.33 -6.98 -8.92
N SER A 226 -19.14 -7.27 -8.40
CA SER A 226 -18.69 -6.92 -7.04
C SER A 226 -19.36 -7.69 -5.90
N GLU A 227 -20.26 -8.65 -6.18
CA GLU A 227 -20.79 -9.54 -5.15
C GLU A 227 -19.70 -10.48 -4.62
N ARG A 228 -19.72 -10.69 -3.29
CA ARG A 228 -18.78 -11.60 -2.64
C ARG A 228 -19.17 -13.06 -2.87
N VAL A 229 -18.14 -13.85 -3.11
CA VAL A 229 -18.24 -15.29 -3.30
C VAL A 229 -17.53 -15.98 -2.15
N VAL A 230 -18.24 -16.87 -1.45
CA VAL A 230 -17.73 -17.65 -0.34
C VAL A 230 -17.99 -19.14 -0.54
N THR A 231 -17.30 -20.01 0.19
CA THR A 231 -17.57 -21.45 0.13
C THR A 231 -18.96 -21.75 0.68
N SER A 232 -19.66 -22.72 0.06
CA SER A 232 -21.04 -23.04 0.44
C SER A 232 -21.19 -24.07 1.55
N GLY A 233 -20.12 -24.80 1.89
CA GLY A 233 -20.19 -25.95 2.80
C GLY A 233 -20.84 -27.19 2.18
N HIS A 234 -21.36 -27.10 0.97
CA HIS A 234 -22.06 -28.20 0.31
C HIS A 234 -21.09 -29.34 -0.03
N GLY A 235 -21.55 -30.58 0.18
CA GLY A 235 -20.71 -31.76 -0.03
C GLY A 235 -19.72 -32.05 1.10
N GLY A 236 -19.67 -31.25 2.17
CA GLY A 236 -18.81 -31.49 3.31
C GLY A 236 -17.31 -31.39 3.04
N VAL A 237 -16.92 -30.87 1.87
CA VAL A 237 -15.49 -30.74 1.46
C VAL A 237 -14.83 -29.54 2.12
N PHE A 238 -15.57 -28.46 2.19
CA PHE A 238 -15.10 -27.21 2.79
C PHE A 238 -16.13 -26.67 3.77
N PRO A 239 -15.71 -25.99 4.84
CA PRO A 239 -16.65 -25.30 5.70
C PRO A 239 -17.34 -24.17 4.92
N PRO A 240 -18.55 -23.78 5.29
CA PRO A 240 -19.22 -22.63 4.69
C PRO A 240 -18.55 -21.32 5.10
N GLY A 241 -18.63 -20.30 4.24
CA GLY A 241 -18.25 -18.93 4.57
C GLY A 241 -16.79 -18.57 4.37
N LEU A 242 -15.93 -19.47 3.86
CA LEU A 242 -14.54 -19.06 3.54
C LEU A 242 -14.54 -18.07 2.37
N PRO A 243 -13.90 -16.91 2.48
CA PRO A 243 -13.86 -15.91 1.43
C PRO A 243 -13.05 -16.42 0.23
N VAL A 244 -13.67 -16.45 -0.95
CA VAL A 244 -13.06 -16.93 -2.19
C VAL A 244 -12.68 -15.79 -3.10
N GLY A 245 -13.59 -14.84 -3.33
CA GLY A 245 -13.37 -13.74 -4.26
C GLY A 245 -14.57 -12.83 -4.42
N VAL A 246 -14.57 -12.07 -5.51
CA VAL A 246 -15.70 -11.22 -5.93
C VAL A 246 -16.03 -11.49 -7.38
N VAL A 247 -17.29 -11.34 -7.76
CA VAL A 247 -17.74 -11.40 -9.14
C VAL A 247 -17.09 -10.26 -9.92
N ALA A 248 -16.27 -10.60 -10.90
CA ALA A 248 -15.53 -9.64 -11.71
C ALA A 248 -16.32 -9.17 -12.93
N SER A 249 -16.99 -10.10 -13.61
CA SER A 249 -17.80 -9.82 -14.80
C SER A 249 -18.93 -10.84 -14.96
N VAL A 250 -20.02 -10.37 -15.56
CA VAL A 250 -21.18 -11.18 -15.94
C VAL A 250 -21.45 -10.89 -17.42
N ASN A 251 -21.24 -11.86 -18.28
CA ASN A 251 -21.37 -11.74 -19.73
C ASN A 251 -21.90 -13.06 -20.34
N GLU A 252 -22.16 -13.08 -21.61
CA GLU A 252 -22.65 -14.28 -22.35
C GLU A 252 -21.72 -15.49 -22.19
N GLY A 253 -20.41 -15.26 -22.00
CA GLY A 253 -19.40 -16.29 -21.71
C GLY A 253 -19.45 -16.87 -20.30
N GLY A 254 -20.35 -16.38 -19.43
CA GLY A 254 -20.53 -16.80 -18.04
C GLY A 254 -20.13 -15.75 -17.02
N VAL A 255 -20.14 -16.16 -15.76
CA VAL A 255 -19.76 -15.32 -14.61
C VAL A 255 -18.31 -15.61 -14.23
N GLU A 256 -17.48 -14.60 -14.27
CA GLU A 256 -16.07 -14.69 -13.87
C GLU A 256 -15.87 -14.15 -12.45
N VAL A 257 -14.97 -14.78 -11.71
CA VAL A 257 -14.64 -14.40 -10.31
C VAL A 257 -13.19 -13.96 -10.22
N LYS A 258 -12.95 -12.81 -9.60
CA LYS A 258 -11.62 -12.38 -9.18
C LYS A 258 -11.36 -12.94 -7.80
N LEU A 259 -10.38 -13.83 -7.69
CA LEU A 259 -10.00 -14.44 -6.42
C LEU A 259 -9.33 -13.41 -5.50
N PHE A 260 -9.53 -13.54 -4.18
CA PHE A 260 -8.84 -12.72 -3.19
C PHE A 260 -7.37 -13.15 -3.05
N ALA A 261 -7.12 -14.45 -3.08
CA ALA A 261 -5.77 -14.99 -2.91
C ALA A 261 -4.84 -14.60 -4.07
N ASN A 262 -3.74 -13.96 -3.74
CA ASN A 262 -2.68 -13.65 -4.69
C ASN A 262 -1.64 -14.77 -4.71
N TYR A 263 -1.66 -15.59 -5.75
CA TYR A 263 -0.77 -16.75 -5.89
C TYR A 263 0.69 -16.40 -6.22
N TYR A 264 1.00 -15.15 -6.55
CA TYR A 264 2.35 -14.73 -6.95
C TYR A 264 3.26 -14.37 -5.77
N LYS A 265 2.66 -13.99 -4.63
CA LYS A 265 3.39 -13.50 -3.46
C LYS A 265 3.13 -14.35 -2.20
N MET A 266 2.89 -15.65 -2.39
CA MET A 266 2.47 -16.51 -1.30
C MET A 266 3.67 -17.28 -0.73
N GLU A 267 4.08 -16.95 0.48
CA GLU A 267 5.17 -17.63 1.20
C GLU A 267 4.63 -18.59 2.26
N PHE A 268 3.58 -18.19 2.95
CA PHE A 268 2.95 -18.98 4.03
C PHE A 268 1.47 -19.18 3.75
N VAL A 269 0.99 -20.34 4.16
CA VAL A 269 -0.42 -20.71 4.10
C VAL A 269 -0.83 -21.41 5.38
N ARG A 270 -2.13 -21.44 5.63
CA ARG A 270 -2.74 -22.17 6.74
C ARG A 270 -3.62 -23.27 6.20
N VAL A 271 -3.34 -24.50 6.57
CA VAL A 271 -4.21 -25.63 6.31
C VAL A 271 -5.24 -25.68 7.43
N ALA A 272 -6.52 -25.62 7.09
CA ALA A 272 -7.61 -25.59 8.06
C ALA A 272 -8.24 -26.97 8.19
N ASP A 273 -8.16 -27.51 9.40
CA ASP A 273 -8.84 -28.75 9.77
C ASP A 273 -10.13 -28.41 10.53
N TYR A 274 -11.24 -28.66 9.90
CA TYR A 274 -12.58 -28.49 10.46
C TYR A 274 -13.18 -29.82 10.96
N GLY A 275 -12.39 -30.90 10.95
CA GLY A 275 -12.89 -32.25 11.31
C GLY A 275 -13.93 -32.78 10.29
N LEU A 276 -14.03 -32.16 9.12
CA LEU A 276 -14.94 -32.60 8.06
C LEU A 276 -14.34 -33.81 7.35
N SER A 277 -14.96 -34.98 7.50
CA SER A 277 -14.63 -36.19 6.75
C SER A 277 -15.44 -36.25 5.44
N GLY A 278 -15.37 -35.16 4.66
CA GLY A 278 -16.24 -34.93 3.50
C GLY A 278 -15.95 -35.75 2.23
N PHE A 279 -15.05 -36.72 2.32
CA PHE A 279 -14.94 -37.76 1.31
C PHE A 279 -15.54 -39.04 1.89
N VAL A 280 -16.66 -39.48 1.36
CA VAL A 280 -17.01 -40.88 1.38
C VAL A 280 -15.82 -41.59 0.74
N ASP A 281 -15.11 -42.36 1.55
CA ASP A 281 -13.98 -43.14 1.07
C ASP A 281 -14.54 -44.18 0.11
N THR A 282 -14.52 -43.85 -1.19
CA THR A 282 -14.98 -44.76 -2.24
C THR A 282 -14.15 -46.05 -2.32
N SER A 283 -13.03 -46.07 -1.59
CA SER A 283 -12.29 -47.34 -1.38
C SER A 283 -13.00 -48.33 -0.47
N ALA A 284 -13.98 -47.89 0.35
CA ALA A 284 -14.78 -48.75 1.23
C ALA A 284 -16.00 -49.38 0.48
N VAL A 285 -16.34 -48.92 -0.71
CA VAL A 285 -17.30 -49.57 -1.57
C VAL A 285 -16.53 -50.60 -2.42
N ALA A 286 -16.13 -51.69 -1.81
CA ALA A 286 -15.71 -52.88 -2.53
C ALA A 286 -16.85 -53.28 -3.47
N PRO A 287 -16.59 -53.54 -4.75
CA PRO A 287 -17.63 -54.08 -5.62
C PRO A 287 -18.07 -55.41 -5.03
N GLY A 288 -19.36 -55.49 -4.68
CA GLY A 288 -19.96 -56.65 -4.03
C GLY A 288 -19.55 -57.90 -4.78
N ALA A 289 -19.06 -58.85 -4.02
CA ALA A 289 -18.73 -60.18 -4.47
C ALA A 289 -19.86 -60.73 -5.36
N GLY A 290 -19.52 -60.90 -6.62
CA GLY A 290 -20.42 -61.50 -7.60
C GLY A 290 -20.93 -62.87 -7.07
N GLY A 291 -22.24 -62.96 -6.95
CA GLY A 291 -22.89 -64.18 -6.53
C GLY A 291 -22.44 -65.33 -7.42
N LYS A 292 -21.84 -66.33 -6.77
CA LYS A 292 -21.65 -67.68 -7.37
C LYS A 292 -23.01 -68.20 -7.83
N ALA A 293 -23.22 -68.26 -9.13
CA ALA A 293 -24.30 -69.01 -9.70
C ALA A 293 -24.07 -70.50 -9.39
N GLU A 294 -24.78 -71.01 -8.40
CA GLU A 294 -24.86 -72.43 -8.06
C GLU A 294 -25.61 -73.18 -9.17
N LYS A 295 -24.87 -73.89 -10.02
CA LYS A 295 -25.42 -74.87 -10.96
C LYS A 295 -26.02 -76.03 -10.15
N ARG A 296 -27.32 -76.07 -10.02
CA ARG A 296 -28.03 -77.33 -9.68
C ARG A 296 -28.22 -78.14 -10.94
N ARG A 297 -27.81 -79.38 -10.84
CA ARG A 297 -28.15 -80.51 -11.70
C ARG A 297 -29.64 -80.82 -11.63
#